data_5cd1b6ec968eec1e457fa6639ef0e085
#
_entry.id   5cd1b6ec968eec1e457fa6639ef0e085
#
_cell.length_a   1.000
_cell.length_b   1.000
_cell.length_c   1.000
_cell.angle_alpha   90.00
_cell.angle_beta   90.00
_cell.angle_gamma   90.00
#
_symmetry.space_group_name_H-M   'P 1'
#
loop_
_entity.id
_entity.type
_entity.pdbx_description
1 polymer ?
#
loop_
_entity_poly.entity_id
_entity_poly.type
_entity_poly.pdbx_seq_one_letter_code
_entity_poly.pdbx_strand_id
1 'polypeptide(L)' 'EHWIIVSGTARVTRGEESFLLSENQSTYIPLGVAHAIENPGKIPLEMIEVRSGIYLGEDDIVRIPSTGVGY' A
#
# COMPACT_ATOMS: atom_id res chain seq x y z
N GLU A 1 -10.09 1.52 -3.15
CA GLU A 1 -9.05 0.50 -3.13
C GLU A 1 -8.77 0.01 -1.71
N HIS A 2 -8.36 -1.23 -1.60
CA HIS A 2 -7.96 -1.81 -0.33
C HIS A 2 -6.51 -2.28 -0.48
N TRP A 3 -5.64 -1.84 0.39
CA TRP A 3 -4.22 -2.18 0.37
C TRP A 3 -3.88 -3.08 1.55
N ILE A 4 -3.21 -4.19 1.26
CA ILE A 4 -2.80 -5.17 2.26
C ILE A 4 -1.30 -5.35 2.16
N ILE A 5 -0.58 -5.15 3.26
CA ILE A 5 0.88 -5.27 3.26
C ILE A 5 1.26 -6.74 3.42
N VAL A 6 2.01 -7.25 2.47
CA VAL A 6 2.49 -8.63 2.48
C VAL A 6 3.81 -8.72 3.21
N SER A 7 4.74 -7.84 2.91
CA SER A 7 6.04 -7.82 3.59
C SER A 7 6.61 -6.41 3.57
N GLY A 8 7.38 -6.07 4.58
CA GLY A 8 7.95 -4.74 4.74
C GLY A 8 7.03 -3.82 5.53
N THR A 9 7.34 -2.54 5.48
CA THR A 9 6.57 -1.50 6.15
C THR A 9 6.27 -0.38 5.17
N ALA A 10 5.03 0.07 5.16
CA ALA A 10 4.60 1.15 4.29
C ALA A 10 4.26 2.38 5.11
N ARG A 11 4.63 3.56 4.61
CA ARG A 11 4.04 4.81 5.06
C ARG A 11 2.95 5.17 4.08
N VAL A 12 1.72 5.23 4.58
CA VAL A 12 0.55 5.52 3.75
C VAL A 12 0.07 6.93 4.06
N THR A 13 -0.20 7.68 3.00
CA THR A 13 -0.88 8.96 3.10
C THR A 13 -2.25 8.80 2.48
N ARG A 14 -3.29 9.13 3.22
CA ARG A 14 -4.68 9.03 2.81
C ARG A 14 -5.38 10.33 3.19
N GLY A 15 -5.66 11.17 2.21
CA GLY A 15 -6.17 12.51 2.48
C GLY A 15 -5.14 13.30 3.27
N GLU A 16 -5.51 13.73 4.48
CA GLU A 16 -4.62 14.46 5.37
C GLU A 16 -3.97 13.58 6.43
N GLU A 17 -4.27 12.28 6.41
CA GLU A 17 -3.71 11.33 7.37
C GLU A 17 -2.45 10.68 6.83
N SER A 18 -1.51 10.41 7.72
CA SER A 18 -0.30 9.65 7.37
C SER A 18 -0.04 8.66 8.50
N PHE A 19 0.21 7.40 8.14
CA PHE A 19 0.38 6.33 9.13
C PHE A 19 1.22 5.20 8.55
N LEU A 20 1.72 4.35 9.44
CA LEU A 20 2.52 3.19 9.05
C LEU A 20 1.66 1.93 9.05
N LEU A 21 1.89 1.09 8.06
CA LEU A 21 1.33 -0.26 8.00
C LEU A 21 2.48 -1.25 7.92
N SER A 22 2.38 -2.30 8.71
CA SER A 22 3.35 -3.41 8.72
C SER A 22 2.71 -4.66 8.12
N GLU A 23 3.48 -5.74 8.08
CA GLU A 23 3.05 -7.01 7.53
C GLU A 23 1.69 -7.45 8.08
N ASN A 24 0.81 -7.89 7.19
CA ASN A 24 -0.56 -8.32 7.44
C ASN A 24 -1.53 -7.21 7.86
N GLN A 25 -1.09 -5.96 7.89
CA GLN A 25 -1.98 -4.84 8.13
C GLN A 25 -2.52 -4.31 6.80
N SER A 26 -3.67 -3.65 6.86
CA SER A 26 -4.34 -3.17 5.67
C SER A 26 -5.04 -1.84 5.92
N THR A 27 -5.37 -1.16 4.84
CA THR A 27 -6.16 0.06 4.89
C THR A 27 -7.05 0.16 3.66
N TYR A 28 -8.18 0.85 3.81
CA TYR A 28 -9.06 1.15 2.71
C TYR A 28 -8.80 2.57 2.22
N ILE A 29 -8.74 2.75 0.92
CA ILE A 29 -8.59 4.06 0.30
C ILE A 29 -9.92 4.40 -0.38
N PRO A 30 -10.70 5.34 0.17
CA PRO A 30 -11.97 5.72 -0.43
C PRO A 30 -11.80 6.33 -1.82
N LEU A 31 -12.82 6.18 -2.65
CA LEU A 31 -12.83 6.78 -3.97
C LEU A 31 -12.70 8.30 -3.87
N GLY A 32 -11.85 8.87 -4.71
CA GLY A 32 -11.68 10.32 -4.77
C GLY A 32 -10.77 10.93 -3.71
N VAL A 33 -10.25 10.10 -2.79
CA VAL A 33 -9.33 10.59 -1.77
C VAL A 33 -7.90 10.52 -2.30
N ALA A 34 -7.16 11.62 -2.15
CA ALA A 34 -5.75 11.64 -2.50
C ALA A 34 -4.98 10.63 -1.66
N HIS A 35 -4.07 9.91 -2.29
CA HIS A 35 -3.34 8.85 -1.59
C HIS A 35 -1.94 8.69 -2.16
N ALA A 36 -1.06 8.21 -1.30
CA ALA A 36 0.31 7.88 -1.68
C ALA A 36 0.85 6.79 -0.76
N ILE A 37 1.85 6.08 -1.23
CA ILE A 37 2.52 5.07 -0.44
C ILE A 37 4.03 5.22 -0.61
N GLU A 38 4.75 5.02 0.47
CA GLU A 38 6.19 5.16 0.50
C GLU A 38 6.79 3.98 1.26
N ASN A 39 7.94 3.50 0.81
CA ASN A 39 8.69 2.50 1.56
C ASN A 39 9.77 3.19 2.39
N PRO A 40 9.54 3.41 3.69
CA PRO A 40 10.51 4.07 4.56
C PRO A 40 11.56 3.11 5.09
N GLY A 41 11.40 1.82 4.85
CA GLY A 41 12.27 0.79 5.40
C GLY A 41 13.47 0.47 4.52
N LYS A 42 14.21 -0.55 4.92
CA LYS A 42 15.43 -0.97 4.24
C LYS A 42 15.23 -2.19 3.34
N ILE A 43 14.08 -2.85 3.45
CA ILE A 43 13.73 -4.00 2.62
C ILE A 43 12.64 -3.61 1.64
N PRO A 44 12.50 -4.32 0.51
CA PRO A 44 11.41 -4.06 -0.41
C PRO A 44 10.06 -4.22 0.27
N LEU A 45 9.14 -3.34 -0.09
CA LEU A 45 7.76 -3.39 0.36
C LEU A 45 6.94 -4.13 -0.68
N GLU A 46 6.18 -5.13 -0.24
CA GLU A 46 5.26 -5.85 -1.12
C GLU A 46 3.85 -5.69 -0.58
N MET A 47 2.91 -5.38 -1.46
CA MET A 47 1.53 -5.17 -1.08
C MET A 47 0.59 -5.73 -2.14
N ILE A 48 -0.63 -6.02 -1.73
CA ILE A 48 -1.72 -6.43 -2.61
C ILE A 48 -2.72 -5.31 -2.69
N GLU A 49 -3.17 -5.00 -3.89
CA GLU A 49 -4.23 -4.05 -4.15
C GLU A 49 -5.51 -4.78 -4.55
N VAL A 50 -6.62 -4.39 -3.93
CA VAL A 50 -7.96 -4.86 -4.33
C VAL A 50 -8.76 -3.63 -4.72
N ARG A 51 -9.31 -3.61 -5.92
CA ARG A 51 -10.05 -2.46 -6.44
C ARG A 51 -11.51 -2.79 -6.66
N SER A 52 -12.39 -1.91 -6.21
CA SER A 52 -13.83 -1.98 -6.49
C SER A 52 -14.44 -3.35 -6.18
N GLY A 53 -13.96 -4.00 -5.14
CA GLY A 53 -14.43 -5.34 -4.78
C GLY A 53 -13.96 -6.43 -5.72
N ILE A 54 -13.15 -6.11 -6.70
CA ILE A 54 -12.57 -7.10 -7.61
C ILE A 54 -11.16 -7.42 -7.15
N TYR A 55 -10.93 -8.69 -6.90
CA TYR A 55 -9.58 -9.19 -6.67
C TYR A 55 -8.99 -9.54 -8.03
N LEU A 56 -7.96 -8.83 -8.43
CA LEU A 56 -7.38 -9.00 -9.76
C LEU A 56 -6.37 -10.14 -9.85
N GLY A 57 -6.20 -10.90 -8.78
CA GLY A 57 -5.39 -12.10 -8.78
C GLY A 57 -3.96 -11.87 -8.36
N GLU A 58 -3.11 -12.84 -8.71
CA GLU A 58 -1.72 -12.87 -8.25
C GLU A 58 -0.88 -11.75 -8.85
N ASP A 59 -1.33 -11.18 -9.95
CA ASP A 59 -0.58 -10.13 -10.65
C ASP A 59 -0.72 -8.77 -9.99
N ASP A 60 -1.51 -8.69 -8.93
CA ASP A 60 -1.73 -7.44 -8.21
C ASP A 60 -0.74 -7.20 -7.07
N ILE A 61 0.31 -7.98 -7.00
CA ILE A 61 1.36 -7.71 -6.03
C ILE A 61 2.21 -6.57 -6.55
N VAL A 62 2.25 -5.49 -5.78
CA VAL A 62 3.06 -4.32 -6.09
C VAL A 62 4.30 -4.35 -5.22
N ARG A 63 5.47 -4.17 -5.85
CA ARG A 63 6.74 -4.09 -5.13
C ARG A 63 7.29 -2.69 -5.20
N ILE A 64 7.63 -2.16 -4.04
CA ILE A 64 8.21 -0.83 -3.93
C ILE A 64 9.60 -0.99 -3.34
N PRO A 65 10.66 -0.58 -4.06
CA PRO A 65 12.01 -0.67 -3.54
C PRO A 65 12.17 0.11 -2.25
N SER A 66 13.15 -0.25 -1.45
CA SER A 66 13.45 0.52 -0.24
C SER A 66 13.68 1.98 -0.61
N THR A 67 13.17 2.91 0.19
CA THR A 67 13.16 4.35 -0.07
C THR A 67 12.38 4.75 -1.33
N GLY A 68 11.61 3.81 -1.91
CA GLY A 68 10.79 4.11 -3.06
C GLY A 68 9.47 4.74 -2.67
N VAL A 69 8.86 5.44 -3.64
CA VAL A 69 7.55 6.07 -3.50
C VAL A 69 6.68 5.61 -4.66
N GLY A 70 5.44 5.26 -4.35
CA GLY A 70 4.46 4.85 -5.33
C GLY A 70 3.17 5.65 -5.24
N TYR A 71 2.34 5.48 -6.29
CA TYR A 71 1.01 6.11 -6.36
C TYR A 71 1.08 7.61 -6.23
#